data_562b7d18265887c0abfa18bca46c19c8
#
_entry.id   562b7d18265887c0abfa18bca46c19c8
#
_cell.length_a   1.000
_cell.length_b   1.000
_cell.length_c   1.000
_cell.angle_alpha   90.00
_cell.angle_beta   90.00
_cell.angle_gamma   90.00
#
_symmetry.space_group_name_H-M   'P 1'
#
loop_
_entity.id
_entity.type
_entity.pdbx_description
1 polymer ?
#
loop_
_entity_poly.entity_id
_entity_poly.type
_entity_poly.pdbx_seq_one_letter_code
_entity_poly.pdbx_strand_id
1 'polypeptide(L)'
;MCFCVPRGSVVQKAYLPPKSVHWFDGGFSPHVKGVIGSRDPESYKKVYAIDSDVKIPVRFFVRGYEYHLFGFIPLDWHLIGTDTGENERAAPYFLGTDILGRDQWSRIIFGTRVSLTLGLAGVGLSLFLGVFLGGISGYYGGWVDTVVQRLIEITRSVPTLPLWI
;
A
#
# COMPACT_ATOMS: atom_id res chain seq x y z
N MET A 1 4.88 4.79 -7.23
CA MET A 1 4.15 3.69 -6.61
C MET A 1 4.05 2.55 -7.58
N CYS A 2 4.08 1.30 -7.08
CA CYS A 2 4.61 0.19 -7.86
C CYS A 2 3.68 -0.47 -8.89
N PHE A 3 2.45 -0.02 -9.13
CA PHE A 3 1.55 -0.79 -9.99
C PHE A 3 0.73 0.06 -10.94
N CYS A 4 0.90 -0.25 -12.23
CA CYS A 4 0.00 0.16 -13.28
C CYS A 4 -1.19 -0.81 -13.33
N VAL A 5 -2.20 -0.62 -12.49
CA VAL A 5 -3.48 -1.31 -12.65
C VAL A 5 -4.44 -0.32 -13.29
N PRO A 6 -4.91 -0.58 -14.51
CA PRO A 6 -5.89 0.28 -15.16
C PRO A 6 -7.18 0.35 -14.34
N ARG A 7 -7.77 1.52 -14.27
CA ARG A 7 -9.01 1.79 -13.50
C ARG A 7 -10.27 1.11 -14.06
N GLY A 8 -10.16 0.40 -15.20
CA GLY A 8 -11.29 -0.24 -15.87
C GLY A 8 -11.68 -1.61 -15.29
N SER A 9 -12.94 -1.97 -15.40
CA SER A 9 -13.55 -3.30 -15.14
C SER A 9 -13.29 -3.96 -13.77
N VAL A 10 -13.41 -3.19 -12.70
CA VAL A 10 -13.17 -3.64 -11.32
C VAL A 10 -14.06 -4.82 -10.92
N VAL A 11 -15.34 -4.81 -11.29
CA VAL A 11 -16.31 -5.84 -10.87
C VAL A 11 -16.09 -7.20 -11.53
N GLN A 12 -15.51 -7.25 -12.72
CA GLN A 12 -15.26 -8.52 -13.43
C GLN A 12 -14.13 -9.33 -12.80
N LYS A 13 -13.24 -8.69 -12.05
CA LYS A 13 -12.03 -9.29 -11.44
C LYS A 13 -12.14 -9.53 -9.93
N ALA A 14 -13.37 -9.58 -9.40
CA ALA A 14 -13.60 -9.87 -7.98
C ALA A 14 -13.13 -11.27 -7.62
N TYR A 15 -12.40 -11.39 -6.49
CA TYR A 15 -11.87 -12.66 -5.97
C TYR A 15 -10.86 -13.36 -6.91
N LEU A 16 -10.09 -12.60 -7.69
CA LEU A 16 -9.01 -13.18 -8.47
C LEU A 16 -7.96 -13.80 -7.53
N PRO A 17 -7.55 -15.04 -7.74
CA PRO A 17 -6.54 -15.68 -6.90
C PRO A 17 -5.18 -15.01 -7.06
N PRO A 18 -4.29 -15.13 -6.05
CA PRO A 18 -2.91 -14.64 -6.15
C PRO A 18 -2.20 -15.30 -7.33
N LYS A 19 -1.45 -14.48 -8.08
CA LYS A 19 -0.64 -14.96 -9.20
C LYS A 19 0.78 -15.22 -8.75
N SER A 20 1.27 -16.44 -8.98
CA SER A 20 2.67 -16.77 -8.75
C SER A 20 3.56 -16.21 -9.85
N VAL A 21 4.70 -15.66 -9.46
CA VAL A 21 5.74 -15.21 -10.39
C VAL A 21 6.66 -16.39 -10.69
N HIS A 22 6.79 -16.73 -11.96
CA HIS A 22 7.76 -17.71 -12.44
C HIS A 22 9.02 -16.99 -12.87
N TRP A 23 10.14 -17.30 -12.22
CA TRP A 23 11.41 -16.61 -12.42
C TRP A 23 12.26 -17.20 -13.55
N PHE A 24 12.13 -18.50 -13.76
CA PHE A 24 12.97 -19.26 -14.70
C PHE A 24 12.09 -20.08 -15.65
N ASP A 25 12.26 -19.86 -16.94
CA ASP A 25 11.61 -20.62 -18.01
C ASP A 25 12.60 -20.70 -19.20
N GLY A 26 13.74 -21.41 -18.97
CA GLY A 26 14.85 -21.50 -19.92
C GLY A 26 15.85 -20.35 -19.87
N GLY A 27 15.68 -19.38 -18.95
CA GLY A 27 16.52 -18.19 -18.70
C GLY A 27 15.92 -17.32 -17.61
N PHE A 28 16.58 -16.23 -17.21
CA PHE A 28 16.03 -15.27 -16.27
C PHE A 28 14.97 -14.40 -16.99
N SER A 29 13.73 -14.84 -16.93
CA SER A 29 12.58 -14.17 -17.54
C SER A 29 11.41 -14.21 -16.58
N PRO A 30 11.34 -13.27 -15.62
CA PRO A 30 10.23 -13.20 -14.68
C PRO A 30 8.91 -12.94 -15.42
N HIS A 31 7.95 -13.85 -15.29
CA HIS A 31 6.66 -13.73 -15.93
C HIS A 31 5.54 -14.23 -15.02
N VAL A 32 4.34 -13.77 -15.30
CA VAL A 32 3.11 -14.17 -14.62
C VAL A 32 2.18 -14.82 -15.65
N LYS A 33 1.56 -15.92 -15.29
CA LYS A 33 0.58 -16.60 -16.17
C LYS A 33 -0.72 -15.80 -16.25
N GLY A 34 -1.37 -15.84 -17.42
CA GLY A 34 -2.70 -15.30 -17.60
C GLY A 34 -3.73 -16.02 -16.73
N VAL A 35 -4.85 -15.37 -16.43
CA VAL A 35 -5.98 -15.98 -15.76
C VAL A 35 -7.24 -15.62 -16.52
N ILE A 36 -8.03 -16.63 -16.88
CA ILE A 36 -9.33 -16.48 -17.52
C ILE A 36 -10.40 -16.76 -16.48
N GLY A 37 -11.29 -15.77 -16.27
CA GLY A 37 -12.46 -15.95 -15.41
C GLY A 37 -13.64 -16.47 -16.23
N SER A 38 -14.21 -17.60 -15.83
CA SER A 38 -15.48 -18.11 -16.33
C SER A 38 -16.52 -18.15 -15.22
N ARG A 39 -17.80 -18.14 -15.58
CA ARG A 39 -18.89 -18.41 -14.64
C ARG A 39 -19.28 -19.86 -14.76
N ASP A 40 -19.29 -20.54 -13.64
CA ASP A 40 -19.85 -21.88 -13.54
C ASP A 40 -21.37 -21.81 -13.81
N PRO A 41 -21.88 -22.58 -14.77
CA PRO A 41 -23.30 -22.54 -15.13
C PRO A 41 -24.24 -23.07 -14.05
N GLU A 42 -23.77 -23.94 -13.14
CA GLU A 42 -24.60 -24.52 -12.08
C GLU A 42 -24.59 -23.67 -10.79
N SER A 43 -23.41 -23.19 -10.36
CA SER A 43 -23.28 -22.46 -9.10
C SER A 43 -23.27 -20.93 -9.26
N TYR A 44 -23.26 -20.42 -10.48
CA TYR A 44 -23.10 -18.99 -10.83
C TYR A 44 -21.87 -18.32 -10.19
N LYS A 45 -20.99 -19.11 -9.57
CA LYS A 45 -19.74 -18.63 -8.99
C LYS A 45 -18.71 -18.35 -10.07
N LYS A 46 -17.90 -17.35 -9.85
CA LYS A 46 -16.75 -17.08 -10.72
C LYS A 46 -15.67 -18.13 -10.43
N VAL A 47 -15.29 -18.87 -11.46
CA VAL A 47 -14.17 -19.81 -11.41
C VAL A 47 -13.05 -19.24 -12.27
N TYR A 48 -11.85 -19.24 -11.73
CA TYR A 48 -10.66 -18.73 -12.40
C TYR A 48 -9.79 -19.91 -12.83
N ALA A 49 -9.55 -20.03 -14.13
CA ALA A 49 -8.60 -20.98 -14.69
C ALA A 49 -7.30 -20.29 -15.06
N ILE A 50 -6.18 -20.94 -14.81
CA ILE A 50 -4.86 -20.44 -15.19
C ILE A 50 -4.69 -20.69 -16.70
N ASP A 51 -4.47 -19.62 -17.44
CA ASP A 51 -4.12 -19.69 -18.85
C ASP A 51 -2.61 -19.82 -18.98
N SER A 52 -2.15 -21.03 -19.29
CA SER A 52 -0.72 -21.32 -19.44
C SER A 52 -0.12 -20.75 -20.73
N ASP A 53 -0.94 -20.40 -21.71
CA ASP A 53 -0.49 -19.94 -23.01
C ASP A 53 -0.15 -18.46 -23.02
N VAL A 54 -0.70 -17.69 -22.05
CA VAL A 54 -0.44 -16.27 -21.92
C VAL A 54 0.63 -16.03 -20.87
N LYS A 55 1.86 -15.79 -21.30
CA LYS A 55 2.98 -15.39 -20.45
C LYS A 55 3.11 -13.86 -20.48
N ILE A 56 2.98 -13.23 -19.33
CA ILE A 56 3.05 -11.79 -19.18
C ILE A 56 4.41 -11.44 -18.55
N PRO A 57 5.34 -10.83 -19.30
CA PRO A 57 6.64 -10.50 -18.76
C PRO A 57 6.53 -9.41 -17.70
N VAL A 58 7.15 -9.65 -16.56
CA VAL A 58 7.31 -8.67 -15.48
C VAL A 58 8.63 -7.94 -15.69
N ARG A 59 8.58 -6.63 -15.81
CA ARG A 59 9.77 -5.79 -15.96
C ARG A 59 9.93 -4.88 -14.76
N PHE A 60 11.17 -4.58 -14.44
CA PHE A 60 11.54 -3.57 -13.44
C PHE A 60 11.74 -2.22 -14.13
N PHE A 61 11.40 -1.13 -13.43
CA PHE A 61 11.53 0.24 -13.90
C PHE A 61 10.77 0.52 -15.21
N VAL A 62 9.47 0.27 -15.18
CA VAL A 62 8.57 0.51 -16.32
C VAL A 62 7.93 1.89 -16.20
N ARG A 63 7.78 2.59 -17.33
CA ARG A 63 6.98 3.80 -17.42
C ARG A 63 5.50 3.44 -17.41
N GLY A 64 4.74 4.17 -16.63
CA GLY A 64 3.29 3.98 -16.51
C GLY A 64 2.54 5.31 -16.42
N TYR A 65 1.42 5.34 -15.72
CA TYR A 65 0.68 6.57 -15.51
C TYR A 65 1.43 7.52 -14.56
N GLU A 66 1.27 8.80 -14.80
CA GLU A 66 1.86 9.85 -13.95
C GLU A 66 1.29 9.81 -12.53
N TYR A 67 2.15 9.91 -11.56
CA TYR A 67 1.79 10.06 -10.16
C TYR A 67 2.67 11.10 -9.48
N HIS A 68 2.15 11.76 -8.45
CA HIS A 68 2.91 12.74 -7.68
C HIS A 68 3.55 12.08 -6.45
N LEU A 69 4.88 12.02 -6.45
CA LEU A 69 5.62 11.59 -5.28
C LEU A 69 5.64 12.75 -4.27
N PHE A 70 5.27 12.48 -3.00
CA PHE A 70 5.07 13.49 -1.94
C PHE A 70 4.07 14.62 -2.29
N GLY A 71 3.28 14.47 -3.36
CA GLY A 71 2.28 15.44 -3.76
C GLY A 71 2.76 16.54 -4.72
N PHE A 72 4.07 16.68 -4.96
CA PHE A 72 4.63 17.77 -5.78
C PHE A 72 5.63 17.33 -6.84
N ILE A 73 6.19 16.10 -6.79
CA ILE A 73 7.12 15.61 -7.80
C ILE A 73 6.36 14.70 -8.76
N PRO A 74 6.12 15.11 -10.02
CA PRO A 74 5.53 14.21 -11.02
C PRO A 74 6.54 13.13 -11.41
N LEU A 75 6.14 11.88 -11.32
CA LEU A 75 6.92 10.71 -11.70
C LEU A 75 6.05 9.74 -12.49
N ASP A 76 6.62 9.18 -13.55
CA ASP A 76 6.00 8.17 -14.42
C ASP A 76 6.65 6.78 -14.29
N TRP A 77 7.69 6.67 -13.45
CA TRP A 77 8.45 5.44 -13.26
C TRP A 77 7.85 4.56 -12.17
N HIS A 78 7.59 3.30 -12.53
CA HIS A 78 7.12 2.27 -11.61
C HIS A 78 8.19 1.23 -11.40
N LEU A 79 8.41 0.80 -10.14
CA LEU A 79 9.43 -0.19 -9.80
C LEU A 79 9.19 -1.55 -10.46
N ILE A 80 7.95 -1.97 -10.57
CA ILE A 80 7.55 -3.24 -11.16
C ILE A 80 6.30 -2.98 -11.99
N GLY A 81 6.26 -3.50 -13.20
CA GLY A 81 5.11 -3.40 -14.08
C GLY A 81 5.15 -4.45 -15.18
N THR A 82 4.12 -4.46 -15.99
CA THR A 82 4.02 -5.29 -17.19
C THR A 82 3.97 -4.37 -18.41
N ASP A 83 4.75 -4.69 -19.41
CA ASP A 83 4.86 -3.89 -20.66
C ASP A 83 3.73 -4.21 -21.66
N THR A 84 2.61 -4.66 -21.18
CA THR A 84 1.53 -5.20 -22.03
C THR A 84 0.40 -4.19 -22.23
N GLY A 85 0.70 -2.93 -22.59
CA GLY A 85 -0.28 -1.93 -22.99
C GLY A 85 -1.63 -1.98 -22.25
N GLU A 86 -2.71 -1.62 -22.92
CA GLU A 86 -4.08 -1.58 -22.37
C GLU A 86 -4.75 -2.94 -22.11
N ASN A 87 -4.03 -4.07 -22.29
CA ASN A 87 -4.61 -5.39 -22.03
C ASN A 87 -4.82 -5.60 -20.52
N GLU A 88 -6.05 -5.42 -20.07
CA GLU A 88 -6.49 -5.65 -18.68
C GLU A 88 -6.18 -7.05 -18.14
N ARG A 89 -5.94 -8.03 -19.01
CA ARG A 89 -5.53 -9.39 -18.64
C ARG A 89 -4.10 -9.46 -18.11
N ALA A 90 -3.31 -8.45 -18.36
CA ALA A 90 -1.88 -8.40 -18.10
C ALA A 90 -1.48 -7.89 -16.71
N ALA A 91 -2.42 -7.42 -15.88
CA ALA A 91 -2.06 -6.89 -14.56
C ALA A 91 -1.54 -7.98 -13.63
N PRO A 92 -0.39 -7.77 -12.99
CA PRO A 92 0.23 -8.75 -12.09
C PRO A 92 -0.39 -8.66 -10.69
N TYR A 93 -1.58 -9.22 -10.51
CA TYR A 93 -2.22 -9.27 -9.19
C TYR A 93 -1.51 -10.25 -8.25
N PHE A 94 -0.39 -9.88 -7.65
CA PHE A 94 0.43 -10.77 -6.82
C PHE A 94 -0.30 -11.34 -5.60
N LEU A 95 -1.10 -10.54 -4.93
CA LEU A 95 -1.91 -10.97 -3.79
C LEU A 95 -3.39 -11.16 -4.15
N GLY A 96 -3.69 -11.19 -5.45
CA GLY A 96 -5.06 -11.29 -5.90
C GLY A 96 -5.87 -10.01 -5.68
N THR A 97 -7.20 -10.15 -5.78
CA THR A 97 -8.13 -9.04 -5.66
C THR A 97 -9.16 -9.27 -4.56
N ASP A 98 -9.72 -8.18 -4.05
CA ASP A 98 -10.81 -8.22 -3.09
C ASP A 98 -12.18 -8.45 -3.76
N ILE A 99 -13.25 -8.42 -2.95
CA ILE A 99 -14.65 -8.53 -3.41
C ILE A 99 -15.01 -7.48 -4.49
N LEU A 100 -14.38 -6.33 -4.47
CA LEU A 100 -14.58 -5.25 -5.42
C LEU A 100 -13.63 -5.31 -6.62
N GLY A 101 -12.79 -6.36 -6.72
CA GLY A 101 -11.80 -6.52 -7.79
C GLY A 101 -10.60 -5.59 -7.67
N ARG A 102 -10.37 -4.98 -6.50
CA ARG A 102 -9.24 -4.09 -6.26
C ARG A 102 -8.00 -4.89 -5.92
N ASP A 103 -6.86 -4.49 -6.47
CA ASP A 103 -5.58 -5.11 -6.19
C ASP A 103 -5.17 -4.97 -4.71
N GLN A 104 -5.00 -6.10 -4.03
CA GLN A 104 -4.63 -6.15 -2.62
C GLN A 104 -3.21 -5.60 -2.37
N TRP A 105 -2.28 -5.89 -3.28
CA TRP A 105 -0.91 -5.43 -3.17
C TRP A 105 -0.81 -3.91 -3.21
N SER A 106 -1.47 -3.28 -4.17
CA SER A 106 -1.53 -1.82 -4.29
C SER A 106 -2.15 -1.18 -3.04
N ARG A 107 -3.17 -1.80 -2.46
CA ARG A 107 -3.80 -1.31 -1.22
C ARG A 107 -2.87 -1.37 -0.02
N ILE A 108 -2.11 -2.45 0.14
CA ILE A 108 -1.13 -2.58 1.23
C ILE A 108 -0.08 -1.49 1.11
N ILE A 109 0.50 -1.30 -0.08
CA ILE A 109 1.53 -0.27 -0.30
C ILE A 109 0.97 1.14 -0.02
N PHE A 110 -0.24 1.42 -0.50
CA PHE A 110 -0.87 2.73 -0.25
C PHE A 110 -1.19 2.94 1.24
N GLY A 111 -1.73 1.92 1.92
CA GLY A 111 -2.00 1.95 3.35
C GLY A 111 -0.73 2.15 4.18
N THR A 112 0.34 1.45 3.83
CA THR A 112 1.66 1.59 4.47
C THR A 112 2.19 3.02 4.35
N ARG A 113 2.08 3.63 3.17
CA ARG A 113 2.48 5.03 2.97
C ARG A 113 1.74 5.97 3.92
N VAL A 114 0.41 5.84 4.01
CA VAL A 114 -0.40 6.68 4.89
C VAL A 114 0.00 6.48 6.35
N SER A 115 0.13 5.23 6.78
CA SER A 115 0.53 4.89 8.16
C SER A 115 1.93 5.42 8.51
N LEU A 116 2.89 5.27 7.63
CA LEU A 116 4.26 5.77 7.85
C LEU A 116 4.31 7.29 7.90
N THR A 117 3.59 7.99 7.00
CA THR A 117 3.58 9.46 7.01
C THR A 117 2.94 10.01 8.27
N LEU A 118 1.82 9.44 8.71
CA LEU A 118 1.16 9.85 9.96
C LEU A 118 2.03 9.51 11.18
N GLY A 119 2.63 8.33 11.21
CA GLY A 119 3.54 7.91 12.29
C GLY A 119 4.75 8.83 12.39
N LEU A 120 5.40 9.13 11.26
CA LEU A 120 6.56 10.02 11.23
C LEU A 120 6.22 11.45 11.65
N ALA A 121 5.08 11.97 11.17
CA ALA A 121 4.58 13.28 11.57
C ALA A 121 4.29 13.34 13.09
N GLY A 122 3.66 12.29 13.63
CA GLY A 122 3.38 12.18 15.07
C GLY A 122 4.65 12.14 15.92
N VAL A 123 5.64 11.34 15.50
CA VAL A 123 6.94 11.26 16.19
C VAL A 123 7.68 12.60 16.10
N GLY A 124 7.70 13.23 14.92
CA GLY A 124 8.34 14.53 14.71
C GLY A 124 7.73 15.62 15.60
N LEU A 125 6.38 15.69 15.64
CA LEU A 125 5.69 16.64 16.50
C LEU A 125 5.94 16.37 17.98
N SER A 126 5.89 15.10 18.39
CA SER A 126 6.16 14.71 19.78
C SER A 126 7.61 15.04 20.21
N LEU A 127 8.58 14.79 19.32
CA LEU A 127 9.98 15.14 19.57
C LEU A 127 10.16 16.67 19.70
N PHE A 128 9.56 17.42 18.78
CA PHE A 128 9.63 18.89 18.81
C PHE A 128 9.04 19.45 20.11
N LEU A 129 7.84 19.02 20.46
CA LEU A 129 7.20 19.46 21.71
C LEU A 129 7.98 18.99 22.94
N GLY A 130 8.48 17.76 22.94
CA GLY A 130 9.27 17.22 24.06
C GLY A 130 10.56 18.00 24.30
N VAL A 131 11.32 18.28 23.24
CA VAL A 131 12.56 19.10 23.33
C VAL A 131 12.24 20.52 23.74
N PHE A 132 11.21 21.12 23.18
CA PHE A 132 10.82 22.51 23.47
C PHE A 132 10.34 22.68 24.92
N LEU A 133 9.38 21.88 25.35
CA LEU A 133 8.85 21.94 26.71
C LEU A 133 9.89 21.48 27.74
N GLY A 134 10.62 20.42 27.46
CA GLY A 134 11.69 19.93 28.32
C GLY A 134 12.86 20.92 28.44
N GLY A 135 13.20 21.61 27.34
CA GLY A 135 14.21 22.65 27.34
C GLY A 135 13.81 23.86 28.18
N ILE A 136 12.58 24.34 28.05
CA ILE A 136 12.04 25.43 28.86
C ILE A 136 12.01 25.03 30.35
N SER A 137 11.48 23.84 30.64
CA SER A 137 11.39 23.31 32.01
C SER A 137 12.77 23.17 32.64
N GLY A 138 13.75 22.62 31.92
CA GLY A 138 15.11 22.46 32.39
C GLY A 138 15.89 23.78 32.56
N TYR A 139 15.61 24.77 31.68
CA TYR A 139 16.29 26.06 31.74
C TYR A 139 15.79 26.94 32.89
N TYR A 140 14.49 27.10 33.04
CA TYR A 140 13.89 27.94 34.08
C TYR A 140 13.78 27.24 35.43
N GLY A 141 13.61 25.93 35.44
CA GLY A 141 13.49 25.15 36.68
C GLY A 141 12.32 25.54 37.58
N GLY A 142 12.35 25.10 38.83
CA GLY A 142 11.47 25.55 39.90
C GLY A 142 9.98 25.47 39.58
N TRP A 143 9.30 26.63 39.59
CA TRP A 143 7.85 26.69 39.36
C TRP A 143 7.43 26.28 37.96
N VAL A 144 8.22 26.63 36.92
CA VAL A 144 7.93 26.29 35.52
C VAL A 144 7.97 24.77 35.33
N ASP A 145 9.01 24.12 35.88
CA ASP A 145 9.14 22.67 35.86
C ASP A 145 7.94 21.96 36.54
N THR A 146 7.54 22.46 37.69
CA THR A 146 6.38 21.92 38.42
C THR A 146 5.09 21.99 37.58
N VAL A 147 4.84 23.12 36.90
CA VAL A 147 3.64 23.27 36.05
C VAL A 147 3.70 22.34 34.85
N VAL A 148 4.84 22.23 34.16
CA VAL A 148 5.00 21.34 33.02
C VAL A 148 4.80 19.89 33.43
N GLN A 149 5.37 19.46 34.56
CA GLN A 149 5.19 18.10 35.05
C GLN A 149 3.73 17.81 35.42
N ARG A 150 3.01 18.75 36.04
CA ARG A 150 1.58 18.58 36.34
C ARG A 150 0.73 18.44 35.09
N LEU A 151 1.00 19.21 34.04
CA LEU A 151 0.33 19.04 32.74
C LEU A 151 0.57 17.66 32.12
N ILE A 152 1.80 17.16 32.20
CA ILE A 152 2.15 15.81 31.71
C ILE A 152 1.41 14.75 32.52
N GLU A 153 1.38 14.88 33.86
CA GLU A 153 0.66 13.95 34.73
C GLU A 153 -0.83 13.90 34.43
N ILE A 154 -1.49 15.06 34.27
CA ILE A 154 -2.91 15.16 33.90
C ILE A 154 -3.14 14.47 32.56
N THR A 155 -2.32 14.73 31.57
CA THR A 155 -2.45 14.12 30.22
C THR A 155 -2.28 12.60 30.28
N ARG A 156 -1.36 12.10 31.10
CA ARG A 156 -1.14 10.66 31.32
C ARG A 156 -2.17 9.99 32.19
N SER A 157 -2.89 10.73 33.05
CA SER A 157 -3.94 10.20 33.92
C SER A 157 -5.19 9.77 33.15
N VAL A 158 -5.36 10.27 31.91
CA VAL A 158 -6.46 9.82 31.03
C VAL A 158 -6.15 8.38 30.58
N PRO A 159 -6.91 7.39 31.02
CA PRO A 159 -6.68 6.01 30.66
C PRO A 159 -6.95 5.85 29.16
N THR A 160 -5.92 5.51 28.40
CA THR A 160 -6.01 5.34 26.93
C THR A 160 -6.83 4.12 26.55
N LEU A 161 -6.86 3.07 27.40
CA LEU A 161 -7.57 1.82 27.12
C LEU A 161 -9.11 1.97 26.99
N PRO A 162 -9.84 2.70 27.85
CA PRO A 162 -11.28 2.86 27.67
C PRO A 162 -11.70 3.77 26.52
N LEU A 163 -10.79 4.55 25.94
CA LEU A 163 -11.08 5.44 24.80
C LEU A 163 -11.12 4.70 23.45
N TRP A 164 -10.66 3.43 23.40
CA TRP A 164 -10.56 2.62 22.19
C TRP A 164 -11.59 1.49 22.14
N ILE A 165 -12.47 1.37 23.11
CA ILE A 165 -13.62 0.47 23.15
C ILE A 165 -14.88 1.24 22.82
#